data_89c9939deaa8a01629061ad1ea663a2e
#
_entry.id   89c9939deaa8a01629061ad1ea663a2e
#
_cell.length_a   1.000
_cell.length_b   1.000
_cell.length_c   1.000
_cell.angle_alpha   90.00
_cell.angle_beta   90.00
_cell.angle_gamma   90.00
#
_symmetry.space_group_name_H-M   'P 1'
#
loop_
_entity.id
_entity.type
_entity.pdbx_description
1 polymer ?
#
loop_
_entity_poly.entity_id
_entity_poly.type
_entity_poly.pdbx_seq_one_letter_code
_entity_poly.pdbx_strand_id
1 'polypeptide(L)'
;MKKTAGPWSFDQLEFLFLLCALYLVTVMTSGALKFAINVAKGRVGERVLRRLRLTIYRRWRAGAGGPRRGETIPLIAQEVEPIGGFAAEAIVLPVFQGGTFLTILAFMFMQDPVLGAAAVSLLPVQLVVIPRLQRRVNRLARARVAEMRTLGGELAGQSLRPEARLGLAPREGLADVCGGFRRIESIRRNLQREKFFMKSVSNFLASLTPFFFYAIGGWLVIEGRLTLGALVAVLAAYKDFSAPLRELLRHYQAVEDVRVRYQELLAHLATAGGTPAAAWSPASREPCSMETA
;
A
#
# COMPACT_ATOMS: atom_id res chain seq x y z
N MET A 1 -34.54 2.44 36.36
CA MET A 1 -34.30 3.91 36.28
C MET A 1 -34.59 4.36 34.84
N LYS A 2 -35.69 5.12 34.63
CA LYS A 2 -36.03 5.68 33.32
C LYS A 2 -35.08 6.82 32.99
N LYS A 3 -34.26 6.67 31.95
CA LYS A 3 -33.50 7.82 31.39
C LYS A 3 -34.38 8.50 30.34
N THR A 4 -34.77 9.73 30.60
CA THR A 4 -35.47 10.57 29.65
C THR A 4 -34.50 11.20 28.68
N ALA A 5 -34.52 10.78 27.44
CA ALA A 5 -33.83 11.46 26.33
C ALA A 5 -34.92 12.20 25.52
N GLY A 6 -35.23 13.45 25.90
CA GLY A 6 -36.23 14.24 25.23
C GLY A 6 -37.70 13.83 25.55
N PRO A 7 -38.69 14.11 24.68
CA PRO A 7 -40.10 13.83 24.88
C PRO A 7 -40.48 12.34 24.88
N TRP A 8 -39.56 11.43 24.66
CA TRP A 8 -39.80 9.99 24.57
C TRP A 8 -39.24 9.25 25.80
N SER A 9 -40.09 8.64 26.59
CA SER A 9 -39.71 7.78 27.71
C SER A 9 -39.52 6.34 27.22
N PHE A 10 -38.27 5.98 26.89
CA PHE A 10 -37.91 4.64 26.56
C PHE A 10 -37.58 3.81 27.82
N ASP A 11 -38.01 2.59 27.88
CA ASP A 11 -37.50 1.63 28.86
C ASP A 11 -36.03 1.27 28.52
N GLN A 12 -35.24 0.84 29.50
CA GLN A 12 -33.80 0.56 29.31
C GLN A 12 -33.55 -0.47 28.18
N LEU A 13 -34.45 -1.45 28.05
CA LEU A 13 -34.40 -2.47 27.00
C LEU A 13 -34.71 -1.89 25.62
N GLU A 14 -35.72 -1.02 25.50
CA GLU A 14 -36.08 -0.37 24.24
C GLU A 14 -34.95 0.54 23.75
N PHE A 15 -34.31 1.29 24.67
CA PHE A 15 -33.19 2.14 24.35
C PHE A 15 -31.97 1.32 23.88
N LEU A 16 -31.71 0.17 24.50
CA LEU A 16 -30.64 -0.75 24.07
C LEU A 16 -30.90 -1.27 22.65
N PHE A 17 -32.13 -1.74 22.38
CA PHE A 17 -32.48 -2.25 21.04
C PHE A 17 -32.42 -1.14 19.98
N LEU A 18 -32.82 0.09 20.32
CA LEU A 18 -32.69 1.23 19.42
C LEU A 18 -31.21 1.50 19.05
N LEU A 19 -30.31 1.50 20.04
CA LEU A 19 -28.88 1.66 19.82
C LEU A 19 -28.30 0.53 18.97
N CYS A 20 -28.68 -0.71 19.24
CA CYS A 20 -28.27 -1.86 18.44
C CYS A 20 -28.76 -1.77 16.99
N ALA A 21 -30.00 -1.37 16.79
CA ALA A 21 -30.55 -1.18 15.45
C ALA A 21 -29.83 -0.06 14.70
N LEU A 22 -29.60 1.08 15.36
CA LEU A 22 -28.85 2.21 14.79
C LEU A 22 -27.41 1.78 14.41
N TYR A 23 -26.75 1.03 15.29
CA TYR A 23 -25.42 0.49 15.01
C TYR A 23 -25.44 -0.45 13.79
N LEU A 24 -26.41 -1.34 13.71
CA LEU A 24 -26.55 -2.28 12.57
C LEU A 24 -26.77 -1.51 11.26
N VAL A 25 -27.65 -0.51 11.25
CA VAL A 25 -27.90 0.36 10.07
C VAL A 25 -26.60 1.07 9.65
N THR A 26 -25.85 1.60 10.60
CA THR A 26 -24.58 2.28 10.34
C THR A 26 -23.55 1.33 9.72
N VAL A 27 -23.43 0.13 10.24
CA VAL A 27 -22.52 -0.91 9.71
C VAL A 27 -22.92 -1.31 8.29
N MET A 28 -24.23 -1.55 8.05
CA MET A 28 -24.73 -1.92 6.72
C MET A 28 -24.51 -0.79 5.70
N THR A 29 -24.81 0.46 6.08
CA THR A 29 -24.59 1.64 5.22
C THR A 29 -23.11 1.84 4.91
N SER A 30 -22.24 1.70 5.92
CA SER A 30 -20.78 1.77 5.76
C SER A 30 -20.26 0.67 4.83
N GLY A 31 -20.79 -0.56 4.97
CA GLY A 31 -20.43 -1.66 4.10
C GLY A 31 -20.85 -1.43 2.65
N ALA A 32 -22.07 -0.99 2.41
CA ALA A 32 -22.59 -0.66 1.09
C ALA A 32 -21.79 0.48 0.42
N LEU A 33 -21.47 1.52 1.19
CA LEU A 33 -20.67 2.64 0.70
C LEU A 33 -19.24 2.20 0.33
N LYS A 34 -18.59 1.40 1.18
CA LYS A 34 -17.27 0.82 0.88
C LYS A 34 -17.29 -0.03 -0.38
N PHE A 35 -18.33 -0.86 -0.54
CA PHE A 35 -18.51 -1.65 -1.76
C PHE A 35 -18.64 -0.77 -3.00
N ALA A 36 -19.50 0.24 -2.97
CA ALA A 36 -19.71 1.17 -4.09
C ALA A 36 -18.40 1.91 -4.46
N ILE A 37 -17.66 2.39 -3.46
CA ILE A 37 -16.36 3.06 -3.66
C ILE A 37 -15.35 2.08 -4.29
N ASN A 38 -15.27 0.82 -3.83
CA ASN A 38 -14.34 -0.15 -4.38
C ASN A 38 -14.65 -0.52 -5.83
N VAL A 39 -15.92 -0.65 -6.18
CA VAL A 39 -16.35 -0.87 -7.57
C VAL A 39 -16.01 0.34 -8.44
N ALA A 40 -16.25 1.56 -7.95
CA ALA A 40 -15.89 2.79 -8.67
C ALA A 40 -14.37 2.90 -8.89
N LYS A 41 -13.55 2.60 -7.87
CA LYS A 41 -12.09 2.54 -7.96
C LYS A 41 -11.63 1.56 -9.05
N GLY A 42 -12.16 0.34 -9.06
CA GLY A 42 -11.84 -0.66 -10.07
C GLY A 42 -12.10 -0.15 -11.48
N ARG A 43 -13.28 0.45 -11.71
CA ARG A 43 -13.62 1.03 -13.02
C ARG A 43 -12.68 2.15 -13.47
N VAL A 44 -12.24 3.00 -12.55
CA VAL A 44 -11.26 4.07 -12.85
C VAL A 44 -9.90 3.47 -13.19
N GLY A 45 -9.39 2.53 -12.39
CA GLY A 45 -8.13 1.86 -12.64
C GLY A 45 -8.07 1.18 -13.99
N GLU A 46 -9.10 0.38 -14.33
CA GLU A 46 -9.20 -0.29 -15.63
C GLU A 46 -9.29 0.68 -16.82
N ARG A 47 -9.99 1.81 -16.67
CA ARG A 47 -10.03 2.84 -17.71
C ARG A 47 -8.65 3.46 -17.97
N VAL A 48 -7.92 3.78 -16.89
CA VAL A 48 -6.56 4.34 -16.99
C VAL A 48 -5.63 3.30 -17.62
N LEU A 49 -5.67 2.06 -17.15
CA LEU A 49 -4.87 0.96 -17.65
C LEU A 49 -5.10 0.71 -19.15
N ARG A 50 -6.36 0.64 -19.56
CA ARG A 50 -6.72 0.48 -20.97
C ARG A 50 -6.19 1.62 -21.83
N ARG A 51 -6.36 2.88 -21.39
CA ARG A 51 -5.85 4.06 -22.11
C ARG A 51 -4.33 4.00 -22.26
N LEU A 52 -3.63 3.63 -21.20
CA LEU A 52 -2.18 3.56 -21.17
C LEU A 52 -1.67 2.46 -22.12
N ARG A 53 -2.25 1.26 -22.06
CA ARG A 53 -1.94 0.14 -22.96
C ARG A 53 -2.18 0.51 -24.43
N LEU A 54 -3.31 1.15 -24.74
CA LEU A 54 -3.61 1.59 -26.10
C LEU A 54 -2.64 2.68 -26.59
N THR A 55 -2.22 3.60 -25.73
CA THR A 55 -1.25 4.64 -26.10
C THR A 55 0.10 4.02 -26.45
N ILE A 56 0.58 3.07 -25.65
CA ILE A 56 1.83 2.36 -25.91
C ILE A 56 1.73 1.55 -27.21
N TYR A 57 0.64 0.81 -27.38
CA TYR A 57 0.39 0.01 -28.59
C TYR A 57 0.33 0.86 -29.87
N ARG A 58 -0.37 2.00 -29.85
CA ARG A 58 -0.46 2.93 -30.99
C ARG A 58 0.93 3.47 -31.36
N ARG A 59 1.75 3.85 -30.41
CA ARG A 59 3.12 4.31 -30.66
C ARG A 59 4.00 3.19 -31.22
N TRP A 60 3.90 2.00 -30.66
CA TRP A 60 4.61 0.83 -31.19
C TRP A 60 4.24 0.54 -32.64
N ARG A 61 2.94 0.56 -32.98
CA ARG A 61 2.43 0.32 -34.35
C ARG A 61 2.85 1.43 -35.33
N ALA A 62 2.96 2.67 -34.90
CA ALA A 62 3.38 3.80 -35.73
C ALA A 62 4.87 3.74 -36.13
N GLY A 63 5.58 2.65 -35.85
CA GLY A 63 6.99 2.47 -36.26
C GLY A 63 8.00 3.16 -35.35
N ALA A 64 7.56 3.82 -34.30
CA ALA A 64 8.41 4.40 -33.26
C ALA A 64 9.07 3.34 -32.35
N GLY A 65 8.78 2.06 -32.58
CA GLY A 65 9.43 0.93 -31.91
C GLY A 65 10.78 0.63 -32.56
N GLY A 66 11.86 1.20 -31.99
CA GLY A 66 13.23 0.89 -32.32
C GLY A 66 13.60 -0.60 -32.12
N PRO A 67 14.87 -0.97 -32.07
CA PRO A 67 15.38 -2.35 -32.01
C PRO A 67 14.90 -3.20 -30.81
N ARG A 68 14.24 -2.59 -29.83
CA ARG A 68 13.72 -3.22 -28.59
C ARG A 68 12.27 -3.72 -28.69
N ARG A 69 11.82 -4.18 -29.87
CA ARG A 69 10.44 -4.67 -30.07
C ARG A 69 10.01 -5.77 -29.08
N GLY A 70 10.92 -6.63 -28.65
CA GLY A 70 10.64 -7.67 -27.66
C GLY A 70 10.36 -7.18 -26.24
N GLU A 71 10.87 -5.99 -25.86
CA GLU A 71 10.66 -5.42 -24.53
C GLU A 71 9.27 -4.75 -24.39
N THR A 72 8.63 -4.40 -25.49
CA THR A 72 7.32 -3.72 -25.47
C THR A 72 6.19 -4.63 -24.98
N ILE A 73 6.27 -5.93 -25.23
CA ILE A 73 5.24 -6.89 -24.80
C ILE A 73 5.17 -7.02 -23.29
N PRO A 74 6.28 -7.27 -22.55
CA PRO A 74 6.28 -7.26 -21.10
C PRO A 74 5.87 -5.91 -20.49
N LEU A 75 6.25 -4.80 -21.12
CA LEU A 75 5.88 -3.45 -20.71
C LEU A 75 4.36 -3.26 -20.73
N ILE A 76 3.69 -3.61 -21.83
CA ILE A 76 2.23 -3.51 -21.98
C ILE A 76 1.51 -4.47 -21.02
N ALA A 77 2.04 -5.69 -20.84
CA ALA A 77 1.37 -6.75 -20.10
C ALA A 77 1.49 -6.59 -18.59
N GLN A 78 2.68 -6.21 -18.08
CA GLN A 78 3.01 -6.31 -16.66
C GLN A 78 3.44 -4.99 -16.01
N GLU A 79 4.26 -4.17 -16.69
CA GLU A 79 4.84 -2.98 -16.05
C GLU A 79 3.86 -1.82 -15.92
N VAL A 80 2.84 -1.77 -16.77
CA VAL A 80 1.79 -0.73 -16.75
C VAL A 80 0.71 -1.00 -15.70
N GLU A 81 0.51 -2.25 -15.29
CA GLU A 81 -0.53 -2.68 -14.36
C GLU A 81 -0.44 -1.98 -12.98
N PRO A 82 0.74 -1.85 -12.33
CA PRO A 82 0.86 -1.12 -11.07
C PRO A 82 0.47 0.36 -11.17
N ILE A 83 0.66 0.99 -12.34
CA ILE A 83 0.27 2.38 -12.58
C ILE A 83 -1.24 2.53 -12.61
N GLY A 84 -1.95 1.58 -13.28
CA GLY A 84 -3.41 1.56 -13.30
C GLY A 84 -4.02 1.30 -11.92
N GLY A 85 -3.46 0.35 -11.18
CA GLY A 85 -3.86 0.06 -9.79
C GLY A 85 -3.69 1.27 -8.88
N PHE A 86 -2.54 1.93 -8.95
CA PHE A 86 -2.29 3.15 -8.19
C PHE A 86 -3.25 4.29 -8.56
N ALA A 87 -3.53 4.50 -9.85
CA ALA A 87 -4.45 5.55 -10.29
C ALA A 87 -5.87 5.39 -9.72
N ALA A 88 -6.32 4.15 -9.49
CA ALA A 88 -7.58 3.86 -8.82
C ALA A 88 -7.59 4.29 -7.35
N GLU A 89 -6.45 4.24 -6.67
CA GLU A 89 -6.32 4.49 -5.24
C GLU A 89 -5.76 5.88 -4.91
N ALA A 90 -5.20 6.57 -5.89
CA ALA A 90 -4.43 7.80 -5.70
C ALA A 90 -5.16 8.90 -4.91
N ILE A 91 -6.46 9.04 -5.10
CA ILE A 91 -7.29 10.05 -4.41
C ILE A 91 -8.11 9.42 -3.29
N VAL A 92 -8.73 8.27 -3.56
CA VAL A 92 -9.70 7.65 -2.65
C VAL A 92 -9.03 7.20 -1.35
N LEU A 93 -7.82 6.60 -1.44
CA LEU A 93 -7.13 6.09 -0.28
C LEU A 93 -6.73 7.20 0.71
N PRO A 94 -6.04 8.29 0.30
CA PRO A 94 -5.67 9.34 1.24
C PRO A 94 -6.89 10.07 1.81
N VAL A 95 -7.95 10.28 1.03
CA VAL A 95 -9.18 10.91 1.52
C VAL A 95 -9.89 10.02 2.55
N PHE A 96 -10.06 8.74 2.24
CA PHE A 96 -10.75 7.82 3.13
C PHE A 96 -9.94 7.53 4.41
N GLN A 97 -8.67 7.18 4.27
CA GLN A 97 -7.82 6.86 5.41
C GLN A 97 -7.43 8.10 6.21
N GLY A 98 -7.19 9.24 5.54
CA GLY A 98 -6.96 10.51 6.19
C GLY A 98 -8.19 11.00 6.97
N GLY A 99 -9.37 10.89 6.38
CA GLY A 99 -10.63 11.21 7.06
C GLY A 99 -10.87 10.31 8.28
N THR A 100 -10.68 9.00 8.15
CA THR A 100 -10.79 8.06 9.26
C THR A 100 -9.79 8.40 10.38
N PHE A 101 -8.54 8.65 10.02
CA PHE A 101 -7.49 9.03 10.96
C PHE A 101 -7.84 10.30 11.72
N LEU A 102 -8.26 11.36 11.02
CA LEU A 102 -8.67 12.64 11.63
C LEU A 102 -9.91 12.49 12.53
N THR A 103 -10.89 11.68 12.13
CA THR A 103 -12.09 11.42 12.93
C THR A 103 -11.74 10.72 14.24
N ILE A 104 -10.90 9.68 14.19
CA ILE A 104 -10.46 8.96 15.40
C ILE A 104 -9.67 9.93 16.31
N LEU A 105 -8.77 10.71 15.73
CA LEU A 105 -7.96 11.66 16.47
C LEU A 105 -8.84 12.74 17.15
N ALA A 106 -9.79 13.31 16.40
CA ALA A 106 -10.75 14.29 16.94
C ALA A 106 -11.57 13.69 18.08
N PHE A 107 -12.06 12.45 17.92
CA PHE A 107 -12.79 11.75 18.97
C PHE A 107 -11.93 11.59 20.24
N MET A 108 -10.66 11.23 20.13
CA MET A 108 -9.75 11.07 21.27
C MET A 108 -9.52 12.40 22.01
N PHE A 109 -9.34 13.51 21.25
CA PHE A 109 -9.19 14.83 21.84
C PHE A 109 -10.48 15.36 22.49
N MET A 110 -11.65 15.00 21.97
CA MET A 110 -12.93 15.35 22.56
C MET A 110 -13.21 14.61 23.87
N GLN A 111 -12.68 13.41 24.04
CA GLN A 111 -12.83 12.65 25.29
C GLN A 111 -11.92 13.21 26.40
N ASP A 112 -10.66 13.40 26.11
CA ASP A 112 -9.69 14.03 27.00
C ASP A 112 -8.46 14.52 26.21
N PRO A 113 -8.08 15.81 26.33
CA PRO A 113 -6.93 16.37 25.62
C PRO A 113 -5.59 15.69 25.95
N VAL A 114 -5.41 15.20 27.20
CA VAL A 114 -4.19 14.53 27.63
C VAL A 114 -4.05 13.17 26.93
N LEU A 115 -5.15 12.42 26.83
CA LEU A 115 -5.15 11.16 26.08
C LEU A 115 -4.94 11.37 24.58
N GLY A 116 -5.54 12.41 24.00
CA GLY A 116 -5.29 12.79 22.62
C GLY A 116 -3.84 13.17 22.37
N ALA A 117 -3.22 13.95 23.26
CA ALA A 117 -1.81 14.30 23.19
C ALA A 117 -0.89 13.07 23.35
N ALA A 118 -1.22 12.13 24.24
CA ALA A 118 -0.49 10.89 24.42
C ALA A 118 -0.51 10.02 23.13
N ALA A 119 -1.66 9.96 22.45
CA ALA A 119 -1.77 9.28 21.16
C ALA A 119 -0.87 9.90 20.08
N VAL A 120 -0.85 11.22 20.00
CA VAL A 120 -0.05 11.97 19.01
C VAL A 120 1.44 11.88 19.31
N SER A 121 1.85 11.86 20.57
CA SER A 121 3.27 11.88 20.97
C SER A 121 4.09 10.71 20.41
N LEU A 122 3.48 9.55 20.22
CA LEU A 122 4.13 8.36 19.65
C LEU A 122 4.12 8.32 18.12
N LEU A 123 3.29 9.16 17.47
CA LEU A 123 3.21 9.20 16.00
C LEU A 123 4.54 9.58 15.34
N PRO A 124 5.24 10.66 15.74
CA PRO A 124 6.49 11.02 15.08
C PRO A 124 7.55 9.92 15.20
N VAL A 125 7.58 9.20 16.32
CA VAL A 125 8.49 8.06 16.50
C VAL A 125 8.17 6.95 15.49
N GLN A 126 6.90 6.60 15.34
CA GLN A 126 6.46 5.58 14.37
C GLN A 126 6.71 6.03 12.92
N LEU A 127 6.41 7.30 12.60
CA LEU A 127 6.60 7.88 11.25
C LEU A 127 8.07 7.94 10.84
N VAL A 128 9.00 8.04 11.80
CA VAL A 128 10.44 8.10 11.52
C VAL A 128 11.08 6.71 11.54
N VAL A 129 10.77 5.89 12.53
CA VAL A 129 11.42 4.58 12.75
C VAL A 129 10.97 3.57 11.68
N ILE A 130 9.66 3.44 11.45
CA ILE A 130 9.12 2.43 10.53
C ILE A 130 9.62 2.63 9.09
N PRO A 131 9.58 3.83 8.47
CA PRO A 131 10.09 4.01 7.12
C PRO A 131 11.60 3.82 7.00
N ARG A 132 12.38 4.18 8.03
CA ARG A 132 13.84 3.92 8.03
C ARG A 132 14.15 2.42 7.96
N LEU A 133 13.48 1.62 8.79
CA LEU A 133 13.62 0.16 8.78
C LEU A 133 13.13 -0.42 7.45
N GLN A 134 12.00 0.06 6.94
CA GLN A 134 11.47 -0.37 5.65
C GLN A 134 12.42 -0.10 4.50
N ARG A 135 13.12 1.05 4.48
CA ARG A 135 14.14 1.37 3.47
C ARG A 135 15.30 0.36 3.48
N ARG A 136 15.74 -0.12 4.66
CA ARG A 136 16.77 -1.16 4.76
C ARG A 136 16.29 -2.48 4.18
N VAL A 137 15.08 -2.91 4.54
CA VAL A 137 14.45 -4.12 4.00
C VAL A 137 14.31 -4.03 2.48
N ASN A 138 13.83 -2.89 1.96
CA ASN A 138 13.66 -2.68 0.52
C ASN A 138 14.99 -2.70 -0.24
N ARG A 139 16.07 -2.16 0.36
CA ARG A 139 17.42 -2.22 -0.23
C ARG A 139 17.90 -3.65 -0.40
N LEU A 140 17.77 -4.48 0.65
CA LEU A 140 18.15 -5.89 0.60
C LEU A 140 17.27 -6.69 -0.36
N ALA A 141 15.98 -6.37 -0.43
CA ALA A 141 15.06 -6.99 -1.38
C ALA A 141 15.47 -6.71 -2.84
N ARG A 142 15.84 -5.45 -3.15
CA ARG A 142 16.35 -5.08 -4.48
C ARG A 142 17.69 -5.76 -4.79
N ALA A 143 18.62 -5.82 -3.84
CA ALA A 143 19.88 -6.52 -4.01
C ALA A 143 19.67 -8.01 -4.32
N ARG A 144 18.71 -8.66 -3.63
CA ARG A 144 18.33 -10.04 -3.93
C ARG A 144 17.81 -10.20 -5.36
N VAL A 145 16.94 -9.31 -5.83
CA VAL A 145 16.39 -9.37 -7.19
C VAL A 145 17.48 -9.16 -8.23
N ALA A 146 18.41 -8.24 -8.00
CA ALA A 146 19.55 -8.01 -8.88
C ALA A 146 20.44 -9.28 -9.00
N GLU A 147 20.79 -9.89 -7.86
CA GLU A 147 21.60 -11.11 -7.86
C GLU A 147 20.90 -12.29 -8.55
N MET A 148 19.57 -12.42 -8.36
CA MET A 148 18.77 -13.41 -9.07
C MET A 148 18.78 -13.21 -10.60
N ARG A 149 18.74 -11.95 -11.07
CA ARG A 149 18.83 -11.62 -12.50
C ARG A 149 20.21 -11.97 -13.07
N THR A 150 21.26 -11.63 -12.33
CA THR A 150 22.65 -11.97 -12.73
C THR A 150 22.81 -13.47 -12.85
N LEU A 151 22.41 -14.22 -11.83
CA LEU A 151 22.47 -15.69 -11.85
C LEU A 151 21.62 -16.29 -12.99
N GLY A 152 20.42 -15.73 -13.21
CA GLY A 152 19.57 -16.15 -14.33
C GLY A 152 20.22 -15.91 -15.69
N GLY A 153 20.93 -14.78 -15.86
CA GLY A 153 21.72 -14.50 -17.07
C GLY A 153 22.89 -15.48 -17.26
N GLU A 154 23.62 -15.79 -16.19
CA GLU A 154 24.70 -16.77 -16.20
C GLU A 154 24.20 -18.17 -16.58
N LEU A 155 23.10 -18.63 -15.98
CA LEU A 155 22.47 -19.91 -16.31
C LEU A 155 21.97 -19.97 -17.76
N ALA A 156 21.33 -18.89 -18.24
CA ALA A 156 20.89 -18.80 -19.63
C ALA A 156 22.11 -18.84 -20.61
N GLY A 157 23.20 -18.13 -20.27
CA GLY A 157 24.44 -18.15 -21.05
C GLY A 157 25.07 -19.54 -21.11
N GLN A 158 25.07 -20.27 -20.00
CA GLN A 158 25.59 -21.65 -19.96
C GLN A 158 24.72 -22.62 -20.77
N SER A 159 23.39 -22.48 -20.74
CA SER A 159 22.47 -23.33 -21.49
C SER A 159 22.61 -23.19 -23.03
N LEU A 160 23.09 -22.04 -23.49
CA LEU A 160 23.30 -21.74 -24.90
C LEU A 160 24.67 -22.28 -25.44
N ARG A 161 25.58 -22.69 -24.56
CA ARG A 161 26.88 -23.24 -25.02
C ARG A 161 26.70 -24.62 -25.61
N PRO A 162 27.33 -24.93 -26.78
CA PRO A 162 27.22 -26.24 -27.43
C PRO A 162 27.67 -27.39 -26.54
N GLU A 163 28.65 -27.15 -25.68
CA GLU A 163 29.25 -28.13 -24.74
C GLU A 163 28.24 -28.58 -23.67
N ALA A 164 27.31 -27.71 -23.26
CA ALA A 164 26.24 -28.06 -22.32
C ALA A 164 25.25 -29.07 -22.94
N ARG A 165 25.04 -29.02 -24.26
CA ARG A 165 24.18 -29.96 -25.00
C ARG A 165 24.81 -31.38 -25.12
N LEU A 166 26.12 -31.47 -25.00
CA LEU A 166 26.87 -32.74 -25.06
C LEU A 166 27.14 -33.34 -23.67
N GLY A 167 26.62 -32.75 -22.59
CA GLY A 167 26.86 -33.24 -21.22
C GLY A 167 28.27 -33.00 -20.69
N LEU A 168 29.10 -32.26 -21.42
CA LEU A 168 30.52 -31.99 -21.12
C LEU A 168 30.69 -30.63 -20.41
N ALA A 169 29.71 -30.20 -19.61
CA ALA A 169 29.77 -28.92 -18.91
C ALA A 169 31.00 -28.84 -17.98
N PRO A 170 31.87 -27.83 -18.13
CA PRO A 170 33.05 -27.69 -17.27
C PRO A 170 32.66 -27.54 -15.81
N ARG A 171 33.42 -28.20 -14.91
CA ARG A 171 33.22 -28.07 -13.44
C ARG A 171 33.32 -26.63 -12.94
N GLU A 172 33.99 -25.73 -13.66
CA GLU A 172 34.13 -24.32 -13.38
C GLU A 172 32.77 -23.59 -13.39
N GLY A 173 31.88 -23.89 -14.34
CA GLY A 173 30.54 -23.28 -14.38
C GLY A 173 29.64 -23.66 -13.19
N LEU A 174 29.86 -24.86 -12.61
CA LEU A 174 29.12 -25.28 -11.41
C LEU A 174 29.58 -24.51 -10.17
N ALA A 175 30.86 -24.21 -10.04
CA ALA A 175 31.41 -23.46 -8.92
C ALA A 175 30.84 -22.00 -8.90
N ASP A 176 30.72 -21.35 -10.05
CA ASP A 176 30.18 -20.00 -10.21
C ASP A 176 28.69 -19.96 -9.83
N VAL A 177 27.92 -20.92 -10.31
CA VAL A 177 26.47 -21.04 -9.97
C VAL A 177 26.30 -21.33 -8.47
N CYS A 178 27.09 -22.22 -7.89
CA CYS A 178 27.07 -22.46 -6.43
C CYS A 178 27.45 -21.20 -5.63
N GLY A 179 28.43 -20.43 -6.13
CA GLY A 179 28.80 -19.13 -5.58
C GLY A 179 27.62 -18.13 -5.61
N GLY A 180 26.91 -18.05 -6.72
CA GLY A 180 25.70 -17.24 -6.89
C GLY A 180 24.59 -17.62 -5.90
N PHE A 181 24.31 -18.92 -5.76
CA PHE A 181 23.33 -19.40 -4.78
C PHE A 181 23.72 -19.08 -3.33
N ARG A 182 25.00 -19.20 -2.95
CA ARG A 182 25.47 -18.80 -1.61
C ARG A 182 25.31 -17.30 -1.37
N ARG A 183 25.58 -16.45 -2.37
CA ARG A 183 25.36 -15.01 -2.28
C ARG A 183 23.87 -14.69 -2.07
N ILE A 184 22.99 -15.29 -2.86
CA ILE A 184 21.54 -15.14 -2.71
C ILE A 184 21.07 -15.60 -1.33
N GLU A 185 21.58 -16.73 -0.83
CA GLU A 185 21.26 -17.24 0.49
C GLU A 185 21.69 -16.27 1.61
N SER A 186 22.89 -15.71 1.52
CA SER A 186 23.40 -14.73 2.49
C SER A 186 22.52 -13.46 2.50
N ILE A 187 22.17 -12.93 1.32
CA ILE A 187 21.28 -11.78 1.20
C ILE A 187 19.89 -12.10 1.76
N ARG A 188 19.37 -13.31 1.51
CA ARG A 188 18.07 -13.76 2.02
C ARG A 188 18.06 -13.88 3.55
N ARG A 189 19.11 -14.41 4.16
CA ARG A 189 19.26 -14.48 5.63
C ARG A 189 19.25 -13.08 6.25
N ASN A 190 20.04 -12.16 5.68
CA ASN A 190 20.08 -10.77 6.15
C ASN A 190 18.72 -10.07 5.96
N LEU A 191 18.06 -10.29 4.82
CA LEU A 191 16.73 -9.77 4.57
C LEU A 191 15.69 -10.27 5.58
N GLN A 192 15.73 -11.57 5.92
CA GLN A 192 14.83 -12.14 6.93
C GLN A 192 15.10 -11.55 8.31
N ARG A 193 16.39 -11.42 8.70
CA ARG A 193 16.78 -10.81 9.98
C ARG A 193 16.25 -9.38 10.09
N GLU A 194 16.43 -8.55 9.06
CA GLU A 194 15.94 -7.16 9.05
C GLU A 194 14.40 -7.10 9.06
N LYS A 195 13.72 -8.01 8.34
CA LYS A 195 12.25 -8.10 8.37
C LYS A 195 11.73 -8.46 9.77
N PHE A 196 12.33 -9.45 10.43
CA PHE A 196 11.92 -9.83 11.78
C PHE A 196 12.22 -8.74 12.79
N PHE A 197 13.38 -8.07 12.70
CA PHE A 197 13.71 -6.94 13.55
C PHE A 197 12.70 -5.80 13.36
N MET A 198 12.39 -5.43 12.13
CA MET A 198 11.36 -4.43 11.82
C MET A 198 9.99 -4.81 12.39
N LYS A 199 9.60 -6.09 12.26
CA LYS A 199 8.34 -6.60 12.83
C LYS A 199 8.33 -6.51 14.35
N SER A 200 9.42 -6.88 15.01
CA SER A 200 9.54 -6.79 16.47
C SER A 200 9.47 -5.35 16.96
N VAL A 201 10.19 -4.44 16.31
CA VAL A 201 10.14 -3.01 16.65
C VAL A 201 8.74 -2.43 16.41
N SER A 202 8.10 -2.77 15.27
CA SER A 202 6.73 -2.34 14.99
C SER A 202 5.72 -2.85 16.02
N ASN A 203 5.84 -4.11 16.44
CA ASN A 203 4.98 -4.69 17.46
C ASN A 203 5.23 -4.04 18.84
N PHE A 204 6.48 -3.79 19.19
CA PHE A 204 6.84 -3.11 20.43
C PHE A 204 6.24 -1.70 20.47
N LEU A 205 6.42 -0.89 19.41
CA LEU A 205 5.83 0.44 19.32
C LEU A 205 4.29 0.39 19.37
N ALA A 206 3.68 -0.61 18.72
CA ALA A 206 2.23 -0.80 18.76
C ALA A 206 1.70 -1.16 20.14
N SER A 207 2.49 -1.90 20.94
CA SER A 207 2.14 -2.27 22.31
C SER A 207 2.43 -1.16 23.33
N LEU A 208 3.38 -0.27 23.02
CA LEU A 208 3.77 0.82 23.91
C LEU A 208 2.65 1.85 24.07
N THR A 209 1.85 2.07 23.02
CA THR A 209 0.75 3.04 23.08
C THR A 209 -0.39 2.62 24.01
N PRO A 210 -0.96 1.39 23.92
CA PRO A 210 -1.91 0.94 24.92
C PRO A 210 -1.36 1.00 26.35
N PHE A 211 -0.07 0.73 26.54
CA PHE A 211 0.56 0.88 27.85
C PHE A 211 0.45 2.31 28.40
N PHE A 212 0.75 3.34 27.59
CA PHE A 212 0.57 4.72 28.00
C PHE A 212 -0.90 5.08 28.25
N PHE A 213 -1.83 4.54 27.47
CA PHE A 213 -3.25 4.76 27.73
C PHE A 213 -3.71 4.13 29.05
N TYR A 214 -3.24 2.93 29.38
CA TYR A 214 -3.53 2.32 30.69
C TYR A 214 -2.88 3.10 31.83
N ALA A 215 -1.63 3.54 31.70
CA ALA A 215 -0.92 4.28 32.73
C ALA A 215 -1.53 5.66 32.95
N ILE A 216 -1.62 6.47 31.89
CA ILE A 216 -2.12 7.86 31.99
C ILE A 216 -3.64 7.87 32.21
N GLY A 217 -4.38 7.07 31.43
CA GLY A 217 -5.83 7.01 31.51
C GLY A 217 -6.30 6.40 32.84
N GLY A 218 -5.60 5.36 33.32
CA GLY A 218 -5.86 4.80 34.65
C GLY A 218 -5.64 5.81 35.78
N TRP A 219 -4.57 6.59 35.69
CA TRP A 219 -4.31 7.69 36.62
C TRP A 219 -5.43 8.74 36.60
N LEU A 220 -5.87 9.19 35.39
CA LEU A 220 -6.96 10.12 35.22
C LEU A 220 -8.30 9.59 35.75
N VAL A 221 -8.53 8.27 35.66
CA VAL A 221 -9.72 7.64 36.25
C VAL A 221 -9.65 7.65 37.77
N ILE A 222 -8.50 7.38 38.38
CA ILE A 222 -8.29 7.42 39.82
C ILE A 222 -8.49 8.85 40.36
N GLU A 223 -8.04 9.87 39.63
CA GLU A 223 -8.30 11.28 39.98
C GLU A 223 -9.76 11.71 39.75
N GLY A 224 -10.62 10.87 39.18
CA GLY A 224 -12.02 11.17 38.89
C GLY A 224 -12.24 12.11 37.70
N ARG A 225 -11.21 12.41 36.91
CA ARG A 225 -11.27 13.29 35.73
C ARG A 225 -11.78 12.56 34.49
N LEU A 226 -11.65 11.24 34.44
CA LEU A 226 -12.10 10.40 33.35
C LEU A 226 -12.98 9.27 33.86
N THR A 227 -14.03 8.92 33.07
CA THR A 227 -14.86 7.75 33.39
C THR A 227 -14.21 6.46 32.83
N LEU A 228 -14.43 5.33 33.50
CA LEU A 228 -13.98 4.01 33.01
C LEU A 228 -14.50 3.74 31.59
N GLY A 229 -15.75 4.13 31.31
CA GLY A 229 -16.35 3.98 29.99
C GLY A 229 -15.62 4.79 28.91
N ALA A 230 -15.23 6.04 29.21
CA ALA A 230 -14.45 6.88 28.31
C ALA A 230 -13.06 6.29 28.03
N LEU A 231 -12.38 5.73 29.06
CA LEU A 231 -11.10 5.06 28.88
C LEU A 231 -11.21 3.85 27.93
N VAL A 232 -12.23 3.01 28.14
CA VAL A 232 -12.48 1.85 27.26
C VAL A 232 -12.79 2.30 25.83
N ALA A 233 -13.59 3.36 25.66
CA ALA A 233 -13.91 3.91 24.33
C ALA A 233 -12.66 4.43 23.62
N VAL A 234 -11.76 5.13 24.32
CA VAL A 234 -10.49 5.63 23.75
C VAL A 234 -9.57 4.48 23.38
N LEU A 235 -9.47 3.44 24.20
CA LEU A 235 -8.68 2.23 23.89
C LEU A 235 -9.21 1.51 22.64
N ALA A 236 -10.53 1.40 22.50
CA ALA A 236 -11.15 0.82 21.32
C ALA A 236 -10.84 1.68 20.06
N ALA A 237 -11.02 2.99 20.16
CA ALA A 237 -10.70 3.92 19.07
C ALA A 237 -9.22 3.85 18.65
N TYR A 238 -8.30 3.75 19.63
CA TYR A 238 -6.87 3.63 19.35
C TYR A 238 -6.52 2.33 18.62
N LYS A 239 -7.18 1.24 18.92
CA LYS A 239 -6.97 -0.03 18.20
C LYS A 239 -7.18 0.14 16.69
N ASP A 240 -8.15 0.94 16.30
CA ASP A 240 -8.47 1.21 14.89
C ASP A 240 -7.60 2.33 14.28
N PHE A 241 -6.89 3.10 15.11
CA PHE A 241 -6.05 4.22 14.70
C PHE A 241 -4.80 3.82 13.90
N SER A 242 -4.18 2.69 14.23
CA SER A 242 -2.92 2.25 13.63
C SER A 242 -3.06 1.76 12.18
N ALA A 243 -4.25 1.32 11.77
CA ALA A 243 -4.51 0.81 10.43
C ALA A 243 -4.51 1.93 9.37
N PRO A 244 -5.28 3.03 9.53
CA PRO A 244 -5.23 4.17 8.60
C PRO A 244 -3.84 4.76 8.42
N LEU A 245 -3.08 4.88 9.50
CA LEU A 245 -1.71 5.42 9.44
C LEU A 245 -0.79 4.55 8.58
N ARG A 246 -0.85 3.23 8.76
CA ARG A 246 -0.07 2.28 7.95
C ARG A 246 -0.45 2.34 6.47
N GLU A 247 -1.73 2.47 6.17
CA GLU A 247 -2.22 2.57 4.78
C GLU A 247 -1.76 3.89 4.14
N LEU A 248 -1.79 5.02 4.86
CA LEU A 248 -1.26 6.30 4.37
C LEU A 248 0.25 6.23 4.09
N LEU A 249 1.02 5.58 4.97
CA LEU A 249 2.46 5.37 4.74
C LEU A 249 2.72 4.48 3.52
N ARG A 250 1.93 3.42 3.35
CA ARG A 250 2.01 2.54 2.17
C ARG A 250 1.67 3.29 0.90
N HIS A 251 0.65 4.14 0.95
CA HIS A 251 0.27 4.99 -0.18
C HIS A 251 1.41 5.94 -0.58
N TYR A 252 2.05 6.59 0.38
CA TYR A 252 3.22 7.44 0.10
C TYR A 252 4.35 6.67 -0.60
N GLN A 253 4.63 5.43 -0.16
CA GLN A 253 5.62 4.57 -0.82
C GLN A 253 5.19 4.16 -2.23
N ALA A 254 3.91 3.89 -2.44
CA ALA A 254 3.35 3.56 -3.75
C ALA A 254 3.44 4.73 -4.73
N VAL A 255 3.26 5.98 -4.28
CA VAL A 255 3.49 7.20 -5.08
C VAL A 255 4.90 7.22 -5.66
N GLU A 256 5.91 6.99 -4.82
CA GLU A 256 7.30 7.00 -5.27
C GLU A 256 7.62 5.84 -6.23
N ASP A 257 7.11 4.65 -5.97
CA ASP A 257 7.31 3.49 -6.85
C ASP A 257 6.68 3.73 -8.24
N VAL A 258 5.45 4.22 -8.27
CA VAL A 258 4.74 4.54 -9.52
C VAL A 258 5.42 5.70 -10.26
N ARG A 259 5.93 6.69 -9.55
CA ARG A 259 6.66 7.80 -10.17
C ARG A 259 7.90 7.30 -10.92
N VAL A 260 8.67 6.41 -10.32
CA VAL A 260 9.86 5.81 -10.97
C VAL A 260 9.44 5.00 -12.19
N ARG A 261 8.45 4.12 -12.08
CA ARG A 261 7.94 3.33 -13.21
C ARG A 261 7.39 4.20 -14.35
N TYR A 262 6.69 5.27 -14.00
CA TYR A 262 6.17 6.20 -15.00
C TYR A 262 7.29 6.94 -15.74
N GLN A 263 8.35 7.33 -15.04
CA GLN A 263 9.55 7.94 -15.65
C GLN A 263 10.27 6.95 -16.58
N GLU A 264 10.43 5.69 -16.17
CA GLU A 264 11.00 4.63 -17.01
C GLU A 264 10.15 4.40 -18.26
N LEU A 265 8.82 4.38 -18.11
CA LEU A 265 7.89 4.28 -19.23
C LEU A 265 8.03 5.46 -20.20
N LEU A 266 8.11 6.69 -19.69
CA LEU A 266 8.32 7.89 -20.52
C LEU A 266 9.67 7.86 -21.24
N ALA A 267 10.74 7.45 -20.57
CA ALA A 267 12.06 7.30 -21.16
C ALA A 267 12.04 6.25 -22.29
N HIS A 268 11.37 5.12 -22.08
CA HIS A 268 11.20 4.10 -23.12
C HIS A 268 10.40 4.63 -24.31
N LEU A 269 9.34 5.40 -24.09
CA LEU A 269 8.54 6.00 -25.14
C LEU A 269 9.26 7.15 -25.87
N ALA A 270 10.17 7.87 -25.20
CA ALA A 270 10.98 8.93 -25.78
C ALA A 270 12.12 8.38 -26.68
N THR A 271 12.74 7.28 -26.26
CA THR A 271 13.76 6.60 -27.10
C THR A 271 13.15 5.90 -28.32
N ALA A 272 11.86 5.57 -28.25
CA ALA A 272 11.11 4.98 -29.36
C ALA A 272 10.57 6.02 -30.38
N GLY A 273 10.54 7.29 -30.03
CA GLY A 273 10.06 8.37 -30.92
C GLY A 273 10.89 9.63 -30.75
N GLY A 274 11.61 10.03 -31.80
CA GLY A 274 12.53 11.17 -31.84
C GLY A 274 11.92 12.56 -31.68
N THR A 275 10.91 12.75 -30.84
CA THR A 275 10.41 14.07 -30.43
C THR A 275 9.82 14.01 -29.02
N PRO A 276 10.16 14.95 -28.13
CA PRO A 276 9.56 15.04 -26.81
C PRO A 276 8.07 15.32 -26.98
N ALA A 277 7.26 14.46 -26.36
CA ALA A 277 5.80 14.51 -26.43
C ALA A 277 5.28 15.85 -25.93
N ALA A 278 4.58 16.54 -26.79
CA ALA A 278 3.63 17.59 -26.41
C ALA A 278 2.68 17.06 -25.33
N ALA A 279 2.43 17.92 -24.34
CA ALA A 279 1.64 17.64 -23.14
C ALA A 279 0.39 16.81 -23.46
N TRP A 280 0.16 15.82 -22.62
CA TRP A 280 -1.06 15.03 -22.59
C TRP A 280 -2.28 15.95 -22.56
N SER A 281 -3.02 16.01 -23.65
CA SER A 281 -4.31 16.70 -23.76
C SER A 281 -5.44 15.68 -23.59
N PRO A 282 -6.38 15.88 -22.67
CA PRO A 282 -7.52 14.97 -22.46
C PRO A 282 -8.60 15.03 -23.55
N ALA A 283 -8.40 15.76 -24.63
CA ALA A 283 -9.48 16.17 -25.56
C ALA A 283 -9.47 15.54 -26.95
N SER A 284 -8.97 14.32 -27.16
CA SER A 284 -9.27 13.60 -28.40
C SER A 284 -10.23 12.43 -28.11
N ARG A 285 -11.52 12.76 -28.17
CA ARG A 285 -12.60 11.78 -28.31
C ARG A 285 -12.57 11.23 -29.72
N GLU A 286 -12.16 9.98 -29.91
CA GLU A 286 -12.62 9.18 -31.03
C GLU A 286 -13.26 7.91 -30.47
N PRO A 287 -14.46 7.57 -30.96
CA PRO A 287 -15.22 6.45 -30.44
C PRO A 287 -14.66 5.13 -30.99
N CYS A 288 -14.10 4.31 -30.10
CA CYS A 288 -14.06 2.89 -30.35
C CYS A 288 -15.45 2.35 -29.99
N SER A 289 -16.40 2.55 -30.94
CA SER A 289 -17.71 1.91 -30.91
C SER A 289 -17.49 0.41 -31.15
N MET A 290 -17.56 -0.37 -30.08
CA MET A 290 -17.99 -1.75 -30.17
C MET A 290 -19.34 -1.82 -29.48
N GLU A 291 -20.36 -1.86 -30.33
CA GLU A 291 -21.70 -2.32 -30.03
C GLU A 291 -21.66 -3.70 -29.40
N THR A 292 -22.42 -3.85 -28.35
CA THR A 292 -23.28 -4.94 -27.92
C THR A 292 -23.07 -6.33 -28.54
N ALA A 293 -22.64 -7.28 -27.73
CA ALA A 293 -23.20 -8.62 -27.60
C ALA A 293 -23.02 -9.10 -26.18
#